data_eb8ad679f031787844faaa61f646a199
#
_entry.id   eb8ad679f031787844faaa61f646a199
#
_cell.length_a   1.000
_cell.length_b   1.000
_cell.length_c   1.000
_cell.angle_alpha   90.00
_cell.angle_beta   90.00
_cell.angle_gamma   90.00
#
_symmetry.space_group_name_H-M   'P 1'
#
loop_
_entity.id
_entity.type
_entity.pdbx_description
1 polymer ?
#
loop_
_entity_poly.entity_id
_entity_poly.type
_entity_poly.pdbx_seq_one_letter_code
_entity_poly.pdbx_strand_id
1 'polypeptide(L)'
;MILVALLEVNDLSTHYFLKESRVRAVDNVSFTVERGKMLGLAGESGCGKTTVALSIIRMLPPAGKIITGEILLDNIDLLKKSKEEMRKTRWLDVSYVFQYAMNAFNPVMNVGEQITEVIIEKGGIKSRSIKKEAWKQVRELFEIVGLDPERVKNYPHEFSGGMKQRAIIAMAMACNPKLLIADEPVTALDVIVEKKILNLLKKLQKDFNLGVIFITHDLSVIAESCEEVGIMYAGKLVEVGSATTIFHNGAHPYTKMLIKAFPSILGEKTYIEPLEGIPPDLANPPTGCRFHPRCPLAIDECKKKVPFFKQYSSSRHLVACYRAGEKII
;
A
#
# COMPACT_ATOMS: atom_id res chain seq x y z
N MET A 1 -13.19 -24.14 -0.38
CA MET A 1 -13.52 -22.94 -1.17
C MET A 1 -12.19 -22.38 -1.68
N ILE A 2 -11.97 -22.42 -3.00
CA ILE A 2 -10.76 -21.84 -3.59
C ILE A 2 -10.93 -20.31 -3.40
N LEU A 3 -10.11 -19.72 -2.54
CA LEU A 3 -10.06 -18.26 -2.38
C LEU A 3 -9.48 -17.69 -3.67
N VAL A 4 -10.31 -16.99 -4.43
CA VAL A 4 -9.89 -16.31 -5.66
C VAL A 4 -9.28 -14.97 -5.25
N ALA A 5 -8.04 -14.74 -5.64
CA ALA A 5 -7.37 -13.46 -5.40
C ALA A 5 -8.14 -12.33 -6.11
N LEU A 6 -8.31 -11.18 -5.44
CA LEU A 6 -8.83 -9.97 -6.07
C LEU A 6 -7.78 -9.31 -6.96
N LEU A 7 -6.57 -9.19 -6.42
CA LEU A 7 -5.40 -8.64 -7.13
C LEU A 7 -4.28 -9.67 -7.12
N GLU A 8 -3.69 -9.88 -8.28
CA GLU A 8 -2.45 -10.64 -8.44
C GLU A 8 -1.41 -9.76 -9.13
N VAL A 9 -0.26 -9.62 -8.51
CA VAL A 9 0.91 -8.96 -9.07
C VAL A 9 1.95 -10.03 -9.30
N ASN A 10 2.35 -10.21 -10.55
CA ASN A 10 3.26 -11.27 -10.97
C ASN A 10 4.52 -10.67 -11.62
N ASP A 11 5.69 -10.93 -11.04
CA ASP A 11 7.03 -10.57 -11.55
C ASP A 11 7.17 -9.12 -11.98
N LEU A 12 6.49 -8.21 -11.24
CA LEU A 12 6.47 -6.79 -11.53
C LEU A 12 7.85 -6.18 -11.40
N SER A 13 8.31 -5.52 -12.48
CA SER A 13 9.52 -4.70 -12.46
C SER A 13 9.22 -3.32 -12.99
N THR A 14 9.54 -2.29 -12.20
CA THR A 14 9.34 -0.88 -12.53
C THR A 14 10.62 -0.10 -12.30
N HIS A 15 11.05 0.62 -13.32
CA HIS A 15 12.29 1.38 -13.28
C HIS A 15 12.04 2.86 -13.59
N TYR A 16 12.87 3.73 -13.01
CA TYR A 16 12.94 5.14 -13.36
C TYR A 16 14.17 5.41 -14.23
N PHE A 17 13.96 6.05 -15.36
CA PHE A 17 15.00 6.43 -16.30
C PHE A 17 15.34 7.90 -16.08
N LEU A 18 16.44 8.15 -15.42
CA LEU A 18 17.03 9.47 -15.22
C LEU A 18 18.06 9.75 -16.32
N LYS A 19 18.54 11.02 -16.43
CA LYS A 19 19.46 11.38 -17.51
C LYS A 19 20.72 10.49 -17.59
N GLU A 20 21.28 10.11 -16.44
CA GLU A 20 22.55 9.39 -16.35
C GLU A 20 22.43 8.03 -15.64
N SER A 21 21.24 7.66 -15.17
CA SER A 21 21.08 6.44 -14.40
C SER A 21 19.70 5.78 -14.59
N ARG A 22 19.64 4.50 -14.25
CA ARG A 22 18.42 3.69 -14.27
C ARG A 22 18.17 3.12 -12.88
N VAL A 23 17.21 3.68 -12.16
CA VAL A 23 16.84 3.25 -10.82
C VAL A 23 15.89 2.05 -10.90
N ARG A 24 16.27 0.91 -10.35
CA ARG A 24 15.46 -0.32 -10.29
C ARG A 24 14.56 -0.31 -9.05
N ALA A 25 13.55 0.56 -9.07
CA ALA A 25 12.71 0.84 -7.91
C ALA A 25 11.83 -0.35 -7.48
N VAL A 26 11.39 -1.16 -8.44
CA VAL A 26 10.72 -2.45 -8.23
C VAL A 26 11.37 -3.47 -9.16
N ASP A 27 11.70 -4.64 -8.65
CA ASP A 27 12.45 -5.66 -9.37
C ASP A 27 11.93 -7.06 -9.01
N ASN A 28 11.13 -7.62 -9.91
CA ASN A 28 10.55 -8.95 -9.81
C ASN A 28 9.76 -9.17 -8.51
N VAL A 29 8.73 -8.34 -8.29
CA VAL A 29 7.85 -8.39 -7.11
C VAL A 29 6.57 -9.13 -7.47
N SER A 30 6.22 -10.14 -6.65
CA SER A 30 4.99 -10.93 -6.79
C SER A 30 4.27 -11.05 -5.46
N PHE A 31 2.97 -10.77 -5.44
CA PHE A 31 2.09 -10.94 -4.28
C PHE A 31 0.62 -10.94 -4.71
N THR A 32 -0.26 -11.32 -3.79
CA THR A 32 -1.70 -11.34 -4.00
C THR A 32 -2.44 -10.56 -2.92
N VAL A 33 -3.63 -10.06 -3.24
CA VAL A 33 -4.57 -9.49 -2.27
C VAL A 33 -5.91 -10.18 -2.45
N GLU A 34 -6.44 -10.76 -1.40
CA GLU A 34 -7.76 -11.37 -1.39
C GLU A 34 -8.87 -10.34 -1.16
N ARG A 35 -10.10 -10.64 -1.59
CA ARG A 35 -11.26 -9.81 -1.25
C ARG A 35 -11.48 -9.75 0.24
N GLY A 36 -11.81 -8.55 0.75
CA GLY A 36 -12.05 -8.35 2.17
C GLY A 36 -10.82 -8.59 3.05
N LYS A 37 -9.61 -8.51 2.48
CA LYS A 37 -8.33 -8.61 3.19
C LYS A 37 -7.49 -7.38 3.03
N MET A 38 -6.67 -7.11 4.04
CA MET A 38 -5.70 -6.01 4.05
C MET A 38 -4.27 -6.58 4.01
N LEU A 39 -3.55 -6.26 2.94
CA LEU A 39 -2.12 -6.54 2.80
C LEU A 39 -1.33 -5.30 3.21
N GLY A 40 -0.50 -5.40 4.23
CA GLY A 40 0.46 -4.37 4.61
C GLY A 40 1.75 -4.51 3.79
N LEU A 41 2.21 -3.45 3.15
CA LEU A 41 3.55 -3.39 2.55
C LEU A 41 4.46 -2.56 3.44
N ALA A 42 5.46 -3.21 4.03
CA ALA A 42 6.41 -2.62 4.96
C ALA A 42 7.85 -2.62 4.42
N GLY A 43 8.69 -1.77 5.00
CA GLY A 43 10.11 -1.67 4.68
C GLY A 43 10.62 -0.23 4.78
N GLU A 44 11.93 -0.06 4.73
CA GLU A 44 12.58 1.26 4.82
C GLU A 44 12.10 2.23 3.74
N SER A 45 12.23 3.54 4.00
CA SER A 45 11.90 4.57 3.00
C SER A 45 12.71 4.35 1.70
N GLY A 46 12.08 4.59 0.55
CA GLY A 46 12.72 4.37 -0.76
C GLY A 46 12.83 2.91 -1.21
N CYS A 47 12.33 1.92 -0.45
CA CYS A 47 12.41 0.51 -0.86
C CYS A 47 11.46 0.10 -2.01
N GLY A 48 10.59 1.01 -2.51
CA GLY A 48 9.76 0.78 -3.70
C GLY A 48 8.26 0.60 -3.45
N LYS A 49 7.75 0.69 -2.22
CA LYS A 49 6.32 0.48 -1.87
C LYS A 49 5.36 1.35 -2.69
N THR A 50 5.55 2.67 -2.66
CA THR A 50 4.78 3.62 -3.46
C THR A 50 4.90 3.35 -4.96
N THR A 51 6.08 2.91 -5.44
CA THR A 51 6.27 2.57 -6.86
C THR A 51 5.44 1.35 -7.26
N VAL A 52 5.33 0.32 -6.39
CA VAL A 52 4.41 -0.81 -6.61
C VAL A 52 2.97 -0.30 -6.75
N ALA A 53 2.52 0.52 -5.80
CA ALA A 53 1.18 1.08 -5.79
C ALA A 53 0.86 1.91 -7.05
N LEU A 54 1.78 2.81 -7.43
CA LEU A 54 1.64 3.62 -8.64
C LEU A 54 1.69 2.77 -9.93
N SER A 55 2.41 1.65 -9.92
CA SER A 55 2.43 0.70 -11.04
C SER A 55 1.07 0.03 -11.23
N ILE A 56 0.41 -0.37 -10.13
CA ILE A 56 -0.92 -1.01 -10.16
C ILE A 56 -1.94 -0.07 -10.83
N ILE A 57 -1.97 1.20 -10.43
CA ILE A 57 -2.90 2.18 -11.02
C ILE A 57 -2.38 2.82 -12.32
N ARG A 58 -1.17 2.46 -12.78
CA ARG A 58 -0.49 3.02 -13.96
C ARG A 58 -0.43 4.56 -13.93
N MET A 59 -0.02 5.11 -12.78
CA MET A 59 0.17 6.55 -12.56
C MET A 59 1.63 6.88 -12.19
N LEU A 60 2.57 6.18 -12.81
CA LEU A 60 3.99 6.49 -12.67
C LEU A 60 4.31 7.88 -13.25
N PRO A 61 5.22 8.63 -12.63
CA PRO A 61 5.73 9.88 -13.22
C PRO A 61 6.42 9.59 -14.57
N PRO A 62 6.68 10.62 -15.40
CA PRO A 62 7.17 10.43 -16.78
C PRO A 62 8.47 9.60 -16.90
N ALA A 63 9.34 9.67 -15.90
CA ALA A 63 10.58 8.88 -15.86
C ALA A 63 10.34 7.39 -15.53
N GLY A 64 9.17 7.04 -14.97
CA GLY A 64 8.84 5.69 -14.54
C GLY A 64 8.26 4.83 -15.67
N LYS A 65 8.76 3.60 -15.81
CA LYS A 65 8.25 2.62 -16.77
C LYS A 65 8.13 1.25 -16.12
N ILE A 66 7.02 0.57 -16.34
CA ILE A 66 6.88 -0.86 -16.07
C ILE A 66 7.65 -1.60 -17.17
N ILE A 67 8.57 -2.46 -16.78
CA ILE A 67 9.48 -3.16 -17.69
C ILE A 67 8.96 -4.57 -17.96
N THR A 68 8.56 -5.27 -16.90
CA THR A 68 8.03 -6.65 -16.98
C THR A 68 6.94 -6.82 -15.93
N GLY A 69 6.22 -7.91 -16.03
CA GLY A 69 5.23 -8.35 -15.08
C GLY A 69 3.81 -8.31 -15.62
N GLU A 70 2.90 -8.78 -14.80
CA GLU A 70 1.46 -8.80 -15.02
C GLU A 70 0.75 -8.30 -13.77
N ILE A 71 -0.35 -7.58 -13.94
CA ILE A 71 -1.17 -7.08 -12.84
C ILE A 71 -2.62 -7.44 -13.14
N LEU A 72 -3.12 -8.50 -12.49
CA LEU A 72 -4.48 -8.98 -12.66
C LEU A 72 -5.39 -8.43 -11.56
N LEU A 73 -6.46 -7.75 -11.93
CA LEU A 73 -7.56 -7.38 -11.04
C LEU A 73 -8.82 -8.10 -11.48
N ASP A 74 -9.38 -8.96 -10.65
CA ASP A 74 -10.48 -9.88 -11.05
C ASP A 74 -10.15 -10.64 -12.34
N ASN A 75 -8.95 -11.18 -12.47
CA ASN A 75 -8.44 -11.87 -13.67
C ASN A 75 -8.31 -10.99 -14.93
N ILE A 76 -8.42 -9.67 -14.81
CA ILE A 76 -8.24 -8.73 -15.92
C ILE A 76 -6.88 -8.06 -15.82
N ASP A 77 -6.02 -8.26 -16.82
CA ASP A 77 -4.70 -7.64 -16.85
C ASP A 77 -4.78 -6.13 -17.06
N LEU A 78 -4.43 -5.38 -16.00
CA LEU A 78 -4.44 -3.93 -16.02
C LEU A 78 -3.38 -3.35 -16.97
N LEU A 79 -2.30 -4.08 -17.26
CA LEU A 79 -1.24 -3.59 -18.13
C LEU A 79 -1.65 -3.62 -19.62
N LYS A 80 -2.57 -4.51 -19.99
CA LYS A 80 -3.11 -4.61 -21.35
C LYS A 80 -4.22 -3.61 -21.65
N LYS A 81 -4.82 -2.99 -20.63
CA LYS A 81 -5.87 -1.96 -20.81
C LYS A 81 -5.32 -0.73 -21.54
N SER A 82 -6.11 -0.15 -22.44
CA SER A 82 -5.85 1.16 -23.02
C SER A 82 -5.85 2.26 -21.96
N LYS A 83 -5.38 3.45 -22.31
CA LYS A 83 -5.41 4.61 -21.39
C LYS A 83 -6.84 4.97 -20.95
N GLU A 84 -7.80 4.86 -21.86
CA GLU A 84 -9.21 5.19 -21.57
C GLU A 84 -9.86 4.13 -20.67
N GLU A 85 -9.61 2.85 -20.91
CA GLU A 85 -10.08 1.77 -20.02
C GLU A 85 -9.47 1.90 -18.63
N MET A 86 -8.18 2.24 -18.54
CA MET A 86 -7.53 2.48 -17.24
C MET A 86 -8.11 3.71 -16.52
N ARG A 87 -8.51 4.76 -17.26
CA ARG A 87 -9.18 5.95 -16.70
C ARG A 87 -10.53 5.58 -16.06
N LYS A 88 -11.25 4.62 -16.64
CA LYS A 88 -12.50 4.08 -16.06
C LYS A 88 -12.21 3.16 -14.87
N THR A 89 -11.21 2.29 -14.97
CA THR A 89 -10.81 1.37 -13.89
C THR A 89 -10.42 2.12 -12.62
N ARG A 90 -9.70 3.25 -12.75
CA ARG A 90 -9.47 4.14 -11.61
C ARG A 90 -10.79 4.71 -11.15
N TRP A 91 -11.05 4.67 -9.87
CA TRP A 91 -12.26 5.02 -9.15
C TRP A 91 -13.32 3.91 -9.12
N LEU A 92 -13.61 3.22 -10.24
CA LEU A 92 -14.65 2.19 -10.31
C LEU A 92 -14.18 0.84 -9.74
N ASP A 93 -12.95 0.44 -10.04
CA ASP A 93 -12.40 -0.84 -9.58
C ASP A 93 -11.27 -0.64 -8.55
N VAL A 94 -10.42 0.39 -8.74
CA VAL A 94 -9.30 0.71 -7.86
C VAL A 94 -9.33 2.17 -7.48
N SER A 95 -9.28 2.46 -6.18
CA SER A 95 -9.09 3.80 -5.65
C SER A 95 -7.77 3.91 -4.91
N TYR A 96 -7.26 5.14 -4.80
CA TYR A 96 -5.98 5.44 -4.20
C TYR A 96 -6.09 6.63 -3.25
N VAL A 97 -5.60 6.46 -2.03
CA VAL A 97 -5.37 7.53 -1.06
C VAL A 97 -3.88 7.83 -1.04
N PHE A 98 -3.49 8.98 -1.57
CA PHE A 98 -2.10 9.40 -1.70
C PHE A 98 -1.49 9.85 -0.37
N GLN A 99 -0.19 9.73 -0.24
CA GLN A 99 0.58 10.38 0.82
C GLN A 99 0.34 11.91 0.79
N TYR A 100 0.13 12.51 1.96
CA TYR A 100 -0.26 13.95 2.09
C TYR A 100 -1.56 14.34 1.37
N ALA A 101 -2.47 13.40 1.19
CA ALA A 101 -3.75 13.61 0.50
C ALA A 101 -4.60 14.76 1.11
N MET A 102 -4.34 15.17 2.36
CA MET A 102 -5.00 16.31 3.00
C MET A 102 -4.88 17.62 2.23
N ASN A 103 -3.90 17.74 1.33
CA ASN A 103 -3.70 18.89 0.45
C ASN A 103 -4.29 18.71 -0.96
N ALA A 104 -4.97 17.58 -1.22
CA ALA A 104 -5.50 17.27 -2.55
C ALA A 104 -6.78 18.04 -2.90
N PHE A 105 -7.51 18.53 -1.90
CA PHE A 105 -8.72 19.30 -2.14
C PHE A 105 -8.41 20.69 -2.71
N ASN A 106 -9.18 21.09 -3.72
CA ASN A 106 -9.18 22.46 -4.23
C ASN A 106 -9.75 23.41 -3.14
N PRO A 107 -8.97 24.40 -2.65
CA PRO A 107 -9.38 25.26 -1.53
C PRO A 107 -10.54 26.21 -1.85
N VAL A 108 -10.83 26.45 -3.12
CA VAL A 108 -11.91 27.38 -3.57
C VAL A 108 -13.20 26.67 -3.94
N MET A 109 -13.29 25.36 -3.73
CA MET A 109 -14.50 24.56 -3.92
C MET A 109 -14.88 23.88 -2.60
N ASN A 110 -16.17 23.73 -2.32
CA ASN A 110 -16.57 22.96 -1.17
C ASN A 110 -16.27 21.45 -1.36
N VAL A 111 -16.08 20.74 -0.25
CA VAL A 111 -15.65 19.33 -0.28
C VAL A 111 -16.70 18.44 -0.94
N GLY A 112 -18.00 18.70 -0.69
CA GLY A 112 -19.07 17.91 -1.28
C GLY A 112 -19.16 18.06 -2.80
N GLU A 113 -18.90 19.26 -3.37
CA GLU A 113 -18.86 19.44 -4.82
C GLU A 113 -17.76 18.60 -5.46
N GLN A 114 -16.56 18.59 -4.88
CA GLN A 114 -15.44 17.83 -5.41
C GLN A 114 -15.71 16.32 -5.43
N ILE A 115 -16.34 15.77 -4.38
CA ILE A 115 -16.74 14.37 -4.34
C ILE A 115 -17.90 14.10 -5.32
N THR A 116 -18.85 15.04 -5.44
CA THR A 116 -19.96 14.96 -6.37
C THR A 116 -19.47 14.88 -7.83
N GLU A 117 -18.44 15.67 -8.19
CA GLU A 117 -17.82 15.60 -9.52
C GLU A 117 -17.27 14.20 -9.83
N VAL A 118 -16.61 13.56 -8.85
CA VAL A 118 -16.11 12.19 -9.02
C VAL A 118 -17.27 11.21 -9.28
N ILE A 119 -18.36 11.30 -8.50
CA ILE A 119 -19.52 10.43 -8.65
C ILE A 119 -20.17 10.62 -10.03
N ILE A 120 -20.34 11.86 -10.49
CA ILE A 120 -20.95 12.17 -11.78
C ILE A 120 -20.06 11.73 -12.94
N GLU A 121 -18.77 12.05 -12.88
CA GLU A 121 -17.84 11.78 -14.00
C GLU A 121 -17.52 10.29 -14.12
N LYS A 122 -17.39 9.57 -13.01
CA LYS A 122 -16.95 8.16 -13.00
C LYS A 122 -18.08 7.19 -12.74
N GLY A 123 -19.05 7.54 -11.89
CA GLY A 123 -20.16 6.66 -11.50
C GLY A 123 -21.20 6.41 -12.60
N GLY A 124 -21.12 7.13 -13.73
CA GLY A 124 -21.96 6.87 -14.91
C GLY A 124 -23.44 7.17 -14.72
N ILE A 125 -23.83 7.92 -13.69
CA ILE A 125 -25.23 8.31 -13.45
C ILE A 125 -25.67 9.25 -14.57
N LYS A 126 -26.68 8.84 -15.35
CA LYS A 126 -27.26 9.63 -16.45
C LYS A 126 -28.72 9.98 -16.14
N SER A 127 -28.94 11.01 -15.34
CA SER A 127 -30.31 11.46 -15.01
C SER A 127 -30.40 12.99 -14.97
N ARG A 128 -31.60 13.55 -15.21
CA ARG A 128 -31.85 15.00 -14.97
C ARG A 128 -31.70 15.37 -13.48
N SER A 129 -31.80 14.40 -12.55
CA SER A 129 -31.61 14.58 -11.11
C SER A 129 -30.22 14.20 -10.63
N ILE A 130 -29.27 13.94 -11.55
CA ILE A 130 -27.91 13.42 -11.29
C ILE A 130 -27.20 14.15 -10.14
N LYS A 131 -27.24 15.49 -10.16
CA LYS A 131 -26.57 16.29 -9.13
C LYS A 131 -27.20 16.09 -7.75
N LYS A 132 -28.53 16.01 -7.66
CA LYS A 132 -29.25 15.82 -6.39
C LYS A 132 -28.95 14.43 -5.80
N GLU A 133 -28.89 13.42 -6.65
CA GLU A 133 -28.60 12.04 -6.24
C GLU A 133 -27.14 11.87 -5.79
N ALA A 134 -26.21 12.46 -6.53
CA ALA A 134 -24.80 12.48 -6.14
C ALA A 134 -24.58 13.23 -4.79
N TRP A 135 -25.26 14.36 -4.55
CA TRP A 135 -25.21 15.04 -3.26
C TRP A 135 -25.76 14.19 -2.11
N LYS A 136 -26.82 13.41 -2.34
CA LYS A 136 -27.33 12.46 -1.35
C LYS A 136 -26.28 11.41 -1.02
N GLN A 137 -25.66 10.81 -2.04
CA GLN A 137 -24.59 9.82 -1.86
C GLN A 137 -23.37 10.40 -1.11
N VAL A 138 -23.00 11.65 -1.36
CA VAL A 138 -21.89 12.30 -0.62
C VAL A 138 -22.23 12.44 0.86
N ARG A 139 -23.48 12.78 1.20
CA ARG A 139 -23.92 12.85 2.61
C ARG A 139 -23.86 11.48 3.29
N GLU A 140 -24.32 10.43 2.62
CA GLU A 140 -24.22 9.04 3.09
C GLU A 140 -22.76 8.62 3.29
N LEU A 141 -21.87 8.98 2.37
CA LEU A 141 -20.42 8.74 2.51
C LEU A 141 -19.83 9.48 3.74
N PHE A 142 -20.26 10.72 4.00
CA PHE A 142 -19.82 11.46 5.19
C PHE A 142 -20.24 10.74 6.47
N GLU A 143 -21.48 10.24 6.56
CA GLU A 143 -21.93 9.43 7.70
C GLU A 143 -21.08 8.17 7.86
N ILE A 144 -20.79 7.45 6.76
CA ILE A 144 -19.96 6.23 6.75
C ILE A 144 -18.57 6.50 7.31
N VAL A 145 -17.94 7.63 6.94
CA VAL A 145 -16.61 8.00 7.43
C VAL A 145 -16.64 8.75 8.78
N GLY A 146 -17.82 8.92 9.37
CA GLY A 146 -18.02 9.59 10.66
C GLY A 146 -17.79 11.10 10.63
N LEU A 147 -18.18 11.74 9.52
CA LEU A 147 -18.31 13.19 9.37
C LEU A 147 -19.77 13.59 9.44
N ASP A 148 -20.05 14.80 9.94
CA ASP A 148 -21.38 15.38 9.88
C ASP A 148 -21.79 15.62 8.42
N PRO A 149 -22.94 15.07 7.94
CA PRO A 149 -23.40 15.21 6.57
C PRO A 149 -23.62 16.66 6.12
N GLU A 150 -23.91 17.59 7.04
CA GLU A 150 -24.11 19.00 6.68
C GLU A 150 -22.80 19.69 6.29
N ARG A 151 -21.64 19.15 6.70
CA ARG A 151 -20.32 19.68 6.34
C ARG A 151 -19.93 19.47 4.89
N VAL A 152 -20.73 18.74 4.09
CA VAL A 152 -20.53 18.66 2.62
C VAL A 152 -20.45 20.02 1.94
N LYS A 153 -21.06 21.06 2.54
CA LYS A 153 -21.08 22.44 2.04
C LYS A 153 -19.85 23.25 2.47
N ASN A 154 -19.02 22.71 3.37
CA ASN A 154 -17.88 23.42 3.92
C ASN A 154 -16.70 23.35 2.94
N TYR A 155 -15.82 24.34 3.04
CA TYR A 155 -14.56 24.39 2.30
C TYR A 155 -13.44 23.61 3.02
N PRO A 156 -12.39 23.18 2.30
CA PRO A 156 -11.32 22.40 2.90
C PRO A 156 -10.63 23.06 4.12
N HIS A 157 -10.55 24.39 4.17
CA HIS A 157 -9.93 25.11 5.29
C HIS A 157 -10.76 25.06 6.57
N GLU A 158 -12.04 24.70 6.51
CA GLU A 158 -12.92 24.51 7.67
C GLU A 158 -12.83 23.10 8.28
N PHE A 159 -12.02 22.21 7.68
CA PHE A 159 -11.80 20.85 8.15
C PHE A 159 -10.47 20.76 8.91
N SER A 160 -10.47 20.07 10.06
CA SER A 160 -9.23 19.63 10.70
C SER A 160 -8.49 18.59 9.85
N GLY A 161 -7.21 18.30 10.14
CA GLY A 161 -6.43 17.29 9.41
C GLY A 161 -7.13 15.94 9.35
N GLY A 162 -7.60 15.43 10.49
CA GLY A 162 -8.33 14.16 10.54
C GLY A 162 -9.69 14.18 9.82
N MET A 163 -10.37 15.34 9.77
CA MET A 163 -11.59 15.49 8.97
C MET A 163 -11.27 15.50 7.47
N LYS A 164 -10.23 16.19 7.04
CA LYS A 164 -9.77 16.15 5.63
C LYS A 164 -9.43 14.73 5.21
N GLN A 165 -8.71 13.99 6.06
CA GLN A 165 -8.35 12.61 5.76
C GLN A 165 -9.58 11.72 5.60
N ARG A 166 -10.59 11.86 6.48
CA ARG A 166 -11.87 11.13 6.34
C ARG A 166 -12.61 11.52 5.06
N ALA A 167 -12.63 12.81 4.71
CA ALA A 167 -13.28 13.27 3.49
C ALA A 167 -12.58 12.73 2.23
N ILE A 168 -11.25 12.58 2.23
CA ILE A 168 -10.50 11.94 1.14
C ILE A 168 -10.80 10.45 1.06
N ILE A 169 -10.91 9.76 2.21
CA ILE A 169 -11.35 8.35 2.23
C ILE A 169 -12.78 8.24 1.69
N ALA A 170 -13.69 9.16 2.05
CA ALA A 170 -15.04 9.22 1.47
C ALA A 170 -14.98 9.41 -0.06
N MET A 171 -14.13 10.31 -0.55
CA MET A 171 -13.92 10.51 -1.98
C MET A 171 -13.37 9.23 -2.66
N ALA A 172 -12.41 8.55 -2.04
CA ALA A 172 -11.87 7.30 -2.57
C ALA A 172 -12.92 6.18 -2.63
N MET A 173 -13.91 6.19 -1.73
CA MET A 173 -15.03 5.24 -1.70
C MET A 173 -16.21 5.66 -2.58
N ALA A 174 -16.17 6.82 -3.21
CA ALA A 174 -17.32 7.44 -3.92
C ALA A 174 -17.93 6.57 -5.02
N CYS A 175 -17.14 5.71 -5.66
CA CYS A 175 -17.60 4.79 -6.70
C CYS A 175 -17.60 3.32 -6.27
N ASN A 176 -17.58 3.01 -4.98
CA ASN A 176 -17.54 1.66 -4.43
C ASN A 176 -16.46 0.77 -5.06
N PRO A 177 -15.18 1.14 -4.96
CA PRO A 177 -14.09 0.38 -5.55
C PRO A 177 -13.99 -1.00 -4.94
N LYS A 178 -13.36 -1.94 -5.67
CA LYS A 178 -13.07 -3.30 -5.18
C LYS A 178 -11.75 -3.34 -4.40
N LEU A 179 -10.80 -2.49 -4.81
CA LEU A 179 -9.47 -2.37 -4.23
C LEU A 179 -9.20 -0.93 -3.79
N LEU A 180 -8.78 -0.74 -2.56
CA LEU A 180 -8.27 0.53 -2.05
C LEU A 180 -6.76 0.43 -1.79
N ILE A 181 -6.00 1.34 -2.36
CA ILE A 181 -4.59 1.50 -2.04
C ILE A 181 -4.46 2.72 -1.13
N ALA A 182 -3.99 2.51 0.09
CA ALA A 182 -3.78 3.55 1.08
C ALA A 182 -2.27 3.72 1.33
N ASP A 183 -1.69 4.76 0.75
CA ASP A 183 -0.26 5.05 0.84
C ASP A 183 -0.01 6.09 1.91
N GLU A 184 0.53 5.66 3.04
CA GLU A 184 0.76 6.45 4.26
C GLU A 184 -0.47 7.29 4.70
N PRO A 185 -1.65 6.69 4.84
CA PRO A 185 -2.89 7.43 5.04
C PRO A 185 -3.00 8.11 6.40
N VAL A 186 -2.11 7.83 7.34
CA VAL A 186 -2.12 8.35 8.71
C VAL A 186 -0.93 9.27 9.02
N THR A 187 -0.03 9.47 8.07
CA THR A 187 1.14 10.34 8.24
C THR A 187 0.74 11.77 8.57
N ALA A 188 1.44 12.38 9.52
CA ALA A 188 1.20 13.73 10.04
C ALA A 188 -0.13 13.93 10.83
N LEU A 189 -0.73 12.84 11.32
CA LEU A 189 -1.85 12.87 12.24
C LEU A 189 -1.38 12.59 13.68
N ASP A 190 -2.13 13.11 14.67
CA ASP A 190 -1.92 12.68 16.04
C ASP A 190 -2.39 11.24 16.28
N VAL A 191 -1.84 10.59 17.31
CA VAL A 191 -2.05 9.16 17.60
C VAL A 191 -3.53 8.80 17.78
N ILE A 192 -4.35 9.71 18.35
CA ILE A 192 -5.78 9.46 18.56
C ILE A 192 -6.53 9.50 17.23
N VAL A 193 -6.20 10.44 16.37
CA VAL A 193 -6.80 10.57 15.03
C VAL A 193 -6.34 9.44 14.13
N GLU A 194 -5.07 9.07 14.18
CA GLU A 194 -4.51 7.90 13.48
C GLU A 194 -5.32 6.65 13.80
N LYS A 195 -5.50 6.31 15.08
CA LYS A 195 -6.27 5.14 15.49
C LYS A 195 -7.73 5.17 14.97
N LYS A 196 -8.35 6.35 14.94
CA LYS A 196 -9.69 6.52 14.36
C LYS A 196 -9.73 6.26 12.86
N ILE A 197 -8.70 6.67 12.12
CA ILE A 197 -8.59 6.42 10.66
C ILE A 197 -8.34 4.94 10.39
N LEU A 198 -7.47 4.28 11.16
CA LEU A 198 -7.23 2.85 11.04
C LEU A 198 -8.50 2.02 11.28
N ASN A 199 -9.24 2.34 12.34
CA ASN A 199 -10.51 1.69 12.63
C ASN A 199 -11.56 1.94 11.53
N LEU A 200 -11.57 3.13 10.93
CA LEU A 200 -12.42 3.43 9.78
C LEU A 200 -12.04 2.55 8.57
N LEU A 201 -10.76 2.44 8.23
CA LEU A 201 -10.31 1.60 7.10
C LEU A 201 -10.66 0.12 7.33
N LYS A 202 -10.48 -0.41 8.55
CA LYS A 202 -10.90 -1.77 8.92
C LYS A 202 -12.42 -1.96 8.78
N LYS A 203 -13.21 -0.98 9.21
CA LYS A 203 -14.66 -1.00 9.04
C LYS A 203 -15.05 -1.03 7.58
N LEU A 204 -14.48 -0.14 6.75
CA LEU A 204 -14.74 -0.10 5.31
C LEU A 204 -14.34 -1.40 4.61
N GLN A 205 -13.15 -1.96 4.95
CA GLN A 205 -12.70 -3.26 4.45
C GLN A 205 -13.76 -4.35 4.68
N LYS A 206 -14.28 -4.42 5.91
CA LYS A 206 -15.26 -5.43 6.30
C LYS A 206 -16.64 -5.19 5.67
N ASP A 207 -17.16 -3.96 5.78
CA ASP A 207 -18.53 -3.63 5.39
C ASP A 207 -18.71 -3.70 3.86
N PHE A 208 -17.67 -3.34 3.09
CA PHE A 208 -17.69 -3.35 1.62
C PHE A 208 -16.97 -4.54 0.99
N ASN A 209 -16.48 -5.51 1.79
CA ASN A 209 -15.66 -6.64 1.32
C ASN A 209 -14.49 -6.17 0.44
N LEU A 210 -13.85 -5.08 0.86
CA LEU A 210 -12.84 -4.32 0.12
C LEU A 210 -11.47 -4.98 0.27
N GLY A 211 -10.77 -5.25 -0.85
CA GLY A 211 -9.34 -5.54 -0.81
C GLY A 211 -8.57 -4.25 -0.49
N VAL A 212 -7.60 -4.31 0.40
CA VAL A 212 -6.82 -3.13 0.78
C VAL A 212 -5.32 -3.41 0.66
N ILE A 213 -4.58 -2.52 0.00
CA ILE A 213 -3.12 -2.44 0.13
C ILE A 213 -2.83 -1.27 1.06
N PHE A 214 -2.24 -1.56 2.19
CA PHE A 214 -1.89 -0.57 3.21
C PHE A 214 -0.37 -0.37 3.25
N ILE A 215 0.10 0.81 2.88
CA ILE A 215 1.52 1.15 2.85
C ILE A 215 1.82 2.10 4.01
N THR A 216 2.77 1.72 4.84
CA THR A 216 3.32 2.58 5.90
C THR A 216 4.74 2.15 6.24
N HIS A 217 5.48 3.05 6.86
CA HIS A 217 6.76 2.73 7.49
C HIS A 217 6.60 2.32 8.96
N ASP A 218 5.42 2.48 9.55
CA ASP A 218 5.14 2.05 10.93
C ASP A 218 4.66 0.60 10.96
N LEU A 219 5.53 -0.28 11.47
CA LEU A 219 5.25 -1.71 11.61
C LEU A 219 4.18 -2.01 12.66
N SER A 220 4.04 -1.16 13.69
CA SER A 220 3.04 -1.37 14.73
C SER A 220 1.62 -1.22 14.18
N VAL A 221 1.44 -0.26 13.28
CA VAL A 221 0.19 -0.05 12.56
C VAL A 221 -0.15 -1.25 11.67
N ILE A 222 0.85 -1.80 10.96
CA ILE A 222 0.66 -2.99 10.13
C ILE A 222 0.29 -4.20 10.99
N ALA A 223 1.01 -4.41 12.10
CA ALA A 223 0.75 -5.53 13.02
C ALA A 223 -0.68 -5.51 13.57
N GLU A 224 -1.20 -4.32 13.90
CA GLU A 224 -2.55 -4.15 14.42
C GLU A 224 -3.63 -4.25 13.31
N SER A 225 -3.31 -3.84 12.07
CA SER A 225 -4.35 -3.54 11.07
C SER A 225 -4.44 -4.54 9.93
N CYS A 226 -3.35 -5.22 9.58
CA CYS A 226 -3.28 -6.05 8.39
C CYS A 226 -3.37 -7.55 8.72
N GLU A 227 -4.03 -8.33 7.86
CA GLU A 227 -4.04 -9.79 7.96
C GLU A 227 -2.78 -10.40 7.36
N GLU A 228 -2.27 -9.82 6.28
CA GLU A 228 -1.07 -10.27 5.57
C GLU A 228 -0.05 -9.14 5.47
N VAL A 229 1.21 -9.48 5.42
CA VAL A 229 2.32 -8.51 5.37
C VAL A 229 3.35 -8.94 4.33
N GLY A 230 3.72 -8.02 3.47
CA GLY A 230 4.86 -8.13 2.57
C GLY A 230 6.00 -7.20 3.01
N ILE A 231 7.16 -7.74 3.24
CA ILE A 231 8.36 -6.97 3.61
C ILE A 231 9.17 -6.68 2.36
N MET A 232 9.35 -5.39 2.06
CA MET A 232 10.15 -4.93 0.93
C MET A 232 11.51 -4.39 1.37
N TYR A 233 12.54 -4.76 0.63
CA TYR A 233 13.89 -4.21 0.78
C TYR A 233 14.49 -3.90 -0.59
N ALA A 234 14.91 -2.64 -0.77
CA ALA A 234 15.65 -2.22 -1.96
C ALA A 234 15.02 -2.68 -3.29
N GLY A 235 13.71 -2.49 -3.46
CA GLY A 235 12.97 -2.83 -4.68
C GLY A 235 12.55 -4.28 -4.81
N LYS A 236 12.85 -5.12 -3.83
CA LYS A 236 12.44 -6.54 -3.81
C LYS A 236 11.53 -6.84 -2.63
N LEU A 237 10.59 -7.74 -2.85
CA LEU A 237 9.85 -8.38 -1.77
C LEU A 237 10.74 -9.50 -1.21
N VAL A 238 11.00 -9.51 0.09
CA VAL A 238 11.94 -10.46 0.72
C VAL A 238 11.25 -11.49 1.60
N GLU A 239 10.07 -11.14 2.13
CA GLU A 239 9.26 -12.04 2.95
C GLU A 239 7.79 -11.66 2.84
N VAL A 240 6.90 -12.66 2.78
CA VAL A 240 5.44 -12.51 2.79
C VAL A 240 4.83 -13.54 3.73
N GLY A 241 3.85 -13.13 4.52
CA GLY A 241 3.14 -14.05 5.38
C GLY A 241 2.00 -13.37 6.14
N SER A 242 1.30 -14.13 7.01
CA SER A 242 0.35 -13.52 7.92
C SER A 242 1.05 -12.53 8.85
N ALA A 243 0.35 -11.47 9.27
CA ALA A 243 0.92 -10.50 10.22
C ALA A 243 1.47 -11.22 11.47
N THR A 244 0.70 -12.14 12.05
CA THR A 244 1.14 -12.93 13.19
C THR A 244 2.45 -13.69 12.90
N THR A 245 2.56 -14.33 11.73
CA THR A 245 3.78 -15.08 11.35
C THR A 245 4.97 -14.15 11.18
N ILE A 246 4.81 -13.03 10.48
CA ILE A 246 5.89 -12.07 10.22
C ILE A 246 6.42 -11.47 11.52
N PHE A 247 5.53 -11.01 12.42
CA PHE A 247 5.94 -10.32 13.64
C PHE A 247 6.49 -11.25 14.73
N HIS A 248 6.03 -12.51 14.82
CA HIS A 248 6.53 -13.44 15.83
C HIS A 248 7.60 -14.41 15.30
N ASN A 249 7.55 -14.78 14.04
CA ASN A 249 8.37 -15.81 13.42
C ASN A 249 8.98 -15.39 12.08
N GLY A 250 9.24 -14.09 11.88
CA GLY A 250 9.91 -13.59 10.69
C GLY A 250 11.22 -14.35 10.46
N ALA A 251 11.44 -14.81 9.23
CA ALA A 251 12.52 -15.72 8.89
C ALA A 251 13.67 -15.02 8.15
N HIS A 252 13.39 -13.97 7.40
CA HIS A 252 14.43 -13.20 6.72
C HIS A 252 15.23 -12.35 7.72
N PRO A 253 16.57 -12.33 7.67
CA PRO A 253 17.39 -11.51 8.59
C PRO A 253 16.98 -10.04 8.63
N TYR A 254 16.68 -9.44 7.47
CA TYR A 254 16.18 -8.07 7.41
C TYR A 254 14.86 -7.89 8.19
N THR A 255 13.90 -8.80 8.01
CA THR A 255 12.61 -8.76 8.75
C THR A 255 12.84 -8.80 10.26
N LYS A 256 13.72 -9.68 10.73
CA LYS A 256 14.08 -9.78 12.16
C LYS A 256 14.69 -8.49 12.70
N MET A 257 15.64 -7.91 11.96
CA MET A 257 16.27 -6.64 12.33
C MET A 257 15.28 -5.49 12.27
N LEU A 258 14.42 -5.45 11.25
CA LEU A 258 13.41 -4.42 11.08
C LEU A 258 12.42 -4.43 12.25
N ILE A 259 11.95 -5.61 12.67
CA ILE A 259 11.04 -5.76 13.83
C ILE A 259 11.74 -5.34 15.14
N LYS A 260 13.01 -5.72 15.35
CA LYS A 260 13.78 -5.33 16.53
C LYS A 260 14.02 -3.81 16.63
N ALA A 261 14.10 -3.13 15.49
CA ALA A 261 14.30 -1.68 15.45
C ALA A 261 13.03 -0.87 15.82
N PHE A 262 11.87 -1.53 15.96
CA PHE A 262 10.61 -0.87 16.36
C PHE A 262 10.29 -1.21 17.83
N PRO A 263 9.90 -0.20 18.64
CA PRO A 263 9.55 -0.43 20.03
C PRO A 263 8.32 -1.35 20.11
N SER A 264 8.43 -2.42 20.90
CA SER A 264 7.29 -3.28 21.21
C SER A 264 6.28 -2.50 22.03
N ILE A 265 5.05 -2.34 21.50
CA ILE A 265 3.94 -1.72 22.23
C ILE A 265 3.40 -2.68 23.32
N LEU A 266 3.73 -3.98 23.26
CA LEU A 266 3.15 -5.05 24.07
C LEU A 266 4.17 -5.80 24.97
N GLY A 267 5.34 -5.24 25.26
CA GLY A 267 6.35 -5.95 26.03
C GLY A 267 7.24 -5.07 26.93
N GLU A 268 8.14 -5.71 27.68
CA GLU A 268 9.18 -5.02 28.45
C GLU A 268 9.99 -4.09 27.55
N LYS A 269 10.48 -2.96 28.10
CA LYS A 269 11.35 -2.01 27.40
C LYS A 269 12.58 -2.74 26.85
N THR A 270 12.50 -3.22 25.62
CA THR A 270 13.66 -3.75 24.91
C THR A 270 14.49 -2.58 24.35
N TYR A 271 15.79 -2.72 24.41
CA TYR A 271 16.73 -1.78 23.79
C TYR A 271 16.45 -1.76 22.28
N ILE A 272 16.17 -0.58 21.73
CA ILE A 272 15.94 -0.40 20.28
C ILE A 272 17.32 -0.48 19.63
N GLU A 273 17.58 -1.53 18.88
CA GLU A 273 18.78 -1.64 18.06
C GLU A 273 18.49 -1.03 16.69
N PRO A 274 19.08 0.14 16.36
CA PRO A 274 18.88 0.72 15.03
C PRO A 274 19.43 -0.22 13.96
N LEU A 275 18.76 -0.26 12.81
CA LEU A 275 19.17 -1.05 11.67
C LEU A 275 20.44 -0.45 11.06
N GLU A 276 21.58 -1.05 11.33
CA GLU A 276 22.90 -0.54 10.92
C GLU A 276 23.05 -0.44 9.39
N GLY A 277 23.82 0.53 8.94
CA GLY A 277 24.16 0.77 7.54
C GLY A 277 23.08 1.51 6.77
N ILE A 278 23.39 1.84 5.52
CA ILE A 278 22.54 2.61 4.61
C ILE A 278 21.93 1.66 3.56
N PRO A 279 20.64 1.81 3.17
CA PRO A 279 20.08 1.09 2.04
C PRO A 279 20.90 1.29 0.75
N PRO A 280 21.02 0.26 -0.08
CA PRO A 280 21.83 0.37 -1.30
C PRO A 280 21.20 1.32 -2.32
N ASP A 281 22.05 1.94 -3.14
CA ASP A 281 21.61 2.70 -4.30
C ASP A 281 20.91 1.78 -5.31
N LEU A 282 19.64 2.11 -5.63
CA LEU A 282 18.85 1.35 -6.57
C LEU A 282 19.23 1.59 -8.05
N ALA A 283 20.09 2.57 -8.33
CA ALA A 283 20.71 2.73 -9.65
C ALA A 283 21.79 1.68 -9.88
N ASN A 284 22.54 1.35 -8.82
CA ASN A 284 23.61 0.35 -8.84
C ASN A 284 23.44 -0.66 -7.69
N PRO A 285 22.35 -1.44 -7.68
CA PRO A 285 22.09 -2.36 -6.59
C PRO A 285 23.16 -3.46 -6.51
N PRO A 286 23.47 -3.95 -5.29
CA PRO A 286 24.42 -5.05 -5.12
C PRO A 286 24.02 -6.27 -5.94
N THR A 287 25.00 -7.03 -6.41
CA THR A 287 24.78 -8.34 -7.05
C THR A 287 24.22 -9.33 -6.03
N GLY A 288 23.47 -10.33 -6.47
CA GLY A 288 22.85 -11.33 -5.59
C GLY A 288 21.76 -10.76 -4.69
N CYS A 289 21.76 -11.17 -3.42
CA CYS A 289 20.83 -10.67 -2.42
C CYS A 289 21.10 -9.20 -2.11
N ARG A 290 20.14 -8.31 -2.33
CA ARG A 290 20.33 -6.86 -2.10
C ARG A 290 20.62 -6.49 -0.65
N PHE A 291 20.23 -7.36 0.31
CA PHE A 291 20.49 -7.15 1.72
C PHE A 291 21.89 -7.66 2.18
N HIS A 292 22.62 -8.44 1.35
CA HIS A 292 23.87 -9.06 1.78
C HIS A 292 24.92 -8.09 2.37
N PRO A 293 25.04 -6.82 1.92
CA PRO A 293 26.05 -5.92 2.52
C PRO A 293 25.76 -5.53 3.98
N ARG A 294 24.50 -5.64 4.42
CA ARG A 294 24.03 -5.31 5.78
C ARG A 294 23.64 -6.56 6.58
N CYS A 295 23.72 -7.75 5.95
CA CYS A 295 23.24 -8.97 6.55
C CYS A 295 24.31 -9.61 7.44
N PRO A 296 24.09 -9.77 8.76
CA PRO A 296 25.05 -10.43 9.65
C PRO A 296 25.23 -11.92 9.35
N LEU A 297 24.28 -12.52 8.62
CA LEU A 297 24.32 -13.94 8.23
C LEU A 297 24.72 -14.14 6.75
N ALA A 298 25.33 -13.12 6.11
CA ALA A 298 25.69 -13.19 4.71
C ALA A 298 26.73 -14.27 4.42
N ILE A 299 26.48 -15.09 3.40
CA ILE A 299 27.42 -16.08 2.86
C ILE A 299 27.82 -15.72 1.43
N ASP A 300 28.83 -16.35 0.88
CA ASP A 300 29.32 -16.04 -0.48
C ASP A 300 28.27 -16.25 -1.58
N GLU A 301 27.34 -17.15 -1.39
CA GLU A 301 26.22 -17.35 -2.32
C GLU A 301 25.30 -16.14 -2.36
N CYS A 302 25.09 -15.44 -1.22
CA CYS A 302 24.30 -14.21 -1.14
C CYS A 302 24.90 -13.09 -2.00
N LYS A 303 26.21 -13.06 -2.21
CA LYS A 303 26.89 -12.07 -3.06
C LYS A 303 26.72 -12.35 -4.56
N LYS A 304 26.51 -13.61 -4.93
CA LYS A 304 26.55 -14.09 -6.32
C LYS A 304 25.17 -14.31 -6.93
N LYS A 305 24.21 -14.78 -6.12
CA LYS A 305 22.88 -15.19 -6.60
C LYS A 305 21.78 -14.50 -5.83
N VAL A 306 20.72 -14.11 -6.55
CA VAL A 306 19.48 -13.61 -5.95
C VAL A 306 18.71 -14.79 -5.37
N PRO A 307 18.34 -14.79 -4.08
CA PRO A 307 17.46 -15.81 -3.54
C PRO A 307 16.04 -15.62 -4.09
N PHE A 308 15.37 -16.75 -4.39
CA PHE A 308 13.96 -16.73 -4.77
C PHE A 308 13.09 -17.16 -3.60
N PHE A 309 11.80 -16.82 -3.69
CA PHE A 309 10.84 -17.23 -2.69
C PHE A 309 10.78 -18.74 -2.55
N LYS A 310 10.85 -19.19 -1.30
CA LYS A 310 10.57 -20.57 -0.90
C LYS A 310 9.52 -20.53 0.20
N GLN A 311 8.66 -21.54 0.22
CA GLN A 311 7.77 -21.81 1.33
C GLN A 311 8.61 -22.12 2.57
N TYR A 312 8.31 -21.48 3.71
CA TYR A 312 9.08 -21.64 4.93
C TYR A 312 8.32 -22.42 6.00
N SER A 313 7.34 -21.83 6.68
CA SER A 313 6.63 -22.48 7.79
C SER A 313 5.19 -22.87 7.47
N SER A 314 4.59 -22.26 6.45
CA SER A 314 3.25 -22.55 5.96
C SER A 314 3.17 -22.25 4.47
N SER A 315 2.10 -22.70 3.79
CA SER A 315 1.88 -22.43 2.37
C SER A 315 1.81 -20.94 2.01
N ARG A 316 1.49 -20.10 2.99
CA ARG A 316 1.42 -18.64 2.83
C ARG A 316 2.61 -17.88 3.41
N HIS A 317 3.59 -18.58 4.00
CA HIS A 317 4.82 -17.95 4.48
C HIS A 317 5.95 -18.20 3.48
N LEU A 318 6.26 -17.18 2.69
CA LEU A 318 7.25 -17.20 1.63
C LEU A 318 8.44 -16.32 2.00
N VAL A 319 9.66 -16.82 1.83
CA VAL A 319 10.90 -16.14 2.21
C VAL A 319 11.93 -16.25 1.10
N ALA A 320 12.53 -15.14 0.71
CA ALA A 320 13.61 -15.07 -0.28
C ALA A 320 14.97 -14.94 0.42
N CYS A 321 15.44 -16.03 1.06
CA CYS A 321 16.71 -16.04 1.80
C CYS A 321 17.35 -17.43 1.80
N TYR A 322 18.68 -17.50 1.66
CA TYR A 322 19.45 -18.77 1.80
C TYR A 322 19.61 -19.20 3.26
N ARG A 323 19.54 -18.26 4.21
CA ARG A 323 19.71 -18.45 5.66
C ARG A 323 18.42 -18.15 6.42
N ALA A 324 17.26 -18.47 5.81
CA ALA A 324 15.97 -18.24 6.44
C ALA A 324 15.83 -18.97 7.78
N GLY A 325 15.33 -18.27 8.80
CA GLY A 325 15.08 -18.83 10.13
C GLY A 325 16.29 -18.88 11.07
N GLU A 326 17.51 -18.69 10.59
CA GLU A 326 18.68 -18.72 11.46
C GLU A 326 18.68 -17.56 12.47
N LYS A 327 19.23 -17.85 13.65
CA LYS A 327 19.34 -16.83 14.71
C LYS A 327 20.41 -15.80 14.34
N ILE A 328 20.09 -14.54 14.52
CA ILE A 328 21.07 -13.45 14.53
C ILE A 328 21.62 -13.42 15.95
N ILE A 329 22.92 -13.68 16.09
CA ILE A 329 23.67 -13.71 17.37
C ILE A 329 24.04 -12.29 17.73
#